data_6193b66fc30036f63f5e9ab36c7ab252
#
_entry.id   6193b66fc30036f63f5e9ab36c7ab252
#
_cell.length_a   1.000
_cell.length_b   1.000
_cell.length_c   1.000
_cell.angle_alpha   90.00
_cell.angle_beta   90.00
_cell.angle_gamma   90.00
#
_symmetry.space_group_name_H-M   'P 1'
#
loop_
_entity.id
_entity.type
_entity.pdbx_description
1 polymer ?
#
loop_
_entity_poly.entity_id
_entity_poly.type
_entity_poly.pdbx_seq_one_letter_code
_entity_poly.pdbx_strand_id
1 'polypeptide(L)'
;LVGLGIEFVSAQIQGHEVNEGYLVSGMLIPLIVPVDVPLWMLAIAVAFAVIIGKEVFGGTGMNIWNPALLTRAFLFFSYPSMMSGDTVWTGGVTRFMNEGVAFQAGNGLVDGFSGATPLANATLENLSPKFMDMVIGTIPGSVGETSVIAILLGAILLIWTGVASWKIMVSSIVGGLAIGYLGFAVGATDLPGYYQLVM
;
A
#
# COMPACT_ATOMS: atom_id res chain seq x y z
N LEU A 1 -17.17 -2.01 -7.87
CA LEU A 1 -18.14 -2.56 -8.83
C LEU A 1 -17.62 -3.78 -9.57
N VAL A 2 -16.41 -3.71 -10.20
CA VAL A 2 -15.85 -4.82 -10.99
C VAL A 2 -15.73 -6.10 -10.16
N GLY A 3 -15.10 -6.06 -9.01
CA GLY A 3 -14.92 -7.24 -8.18
C GLY A 3 -16.21 -7.83 -7.64
N LEU A 4 -17.15 -6.98 -7.19
CA LEU A 4 -18.49 -7.44 -6.79
C LEU A 4 -19.25 -8.09 -7.94
N GLY A 5 -19.13 -7.54 -9.16
CA GLY A 5 -19.76 -8.13 -10.35
C GLY A 5 -19.21 -9.52 -10.66
N ILE A 6 -17.90 -9.70 -10.53
CA ILE A 6 -17.24 -11.00 -10.75
C ILE A 6 -17.67 -12.01 -9.68
N GLU A 7 -17.67 -11.61 -8.41
CA GLU A 7 -18.15 -12.49 -7.33
C GLU A 7 -19.62 -12.89 -7.50
N PHE A 8 -20.45 -11.94 -7.90
CA PHE A 8 -21.86 -12.23 -8.15
C PHE A 8 -22.03 -13.26 -9.28
N VAL A 9 -21.35 -13.05 -10.41
CA VAL A 9 -21.40 -13.99 -11.54
C VAL A 9 -20.83 -15.35 -11.14
N SER A 10 -19.71 -15.37 -10.44
CA SER A 10 -19.08 -16.61 -9.96
C SER A 10 -19.99 -17.38 -9.00
N ALA A 11 -20.61 -16.68 -8.03
CA ALA A 11 -21.56 -17.28 -7.10
C ALA A 11 -22.77 -17.91 -7.82
N GLN A 12 -23.30 -17.24 -8.87
CA GLN A 12 -24.39 -17.78 -9.67
C GLN A 12 -23.96 -19.04 -10.45
N ILE A 13 -22.76 -19.06 -11.00
CA ILE A 13 -22.23 -20.22 -11.75
C ILE A 13 -21.97 -21.41 -10.82
N GLN A 14 -21.42 -21.14 -9.64
CA GLN A 14 -21.06 -22.17 -8.66
C GLN A 14 -22.24 -22.60 -7.76
N GLY A 15 -23.37 -21.89 -7.81
CA GLY A 15 -24.55 -22.17 -6.99
C GLY A 15 -24.36 -21.87 -5.50
N HIS A 16 -23.45 -20.95 -5.17
CA HIS A 16 -23.19 -20.52 -3.81
C HIS A 16 -23.93 -19.21 -3.47
N GLU A 17 -24.12 -18.96 -2.18
CA GLU A 17 -24.64 -17.67 -1.74
C GLU A 17 -23.63 -16.56 -2.00
N VAL A 18 -24.14 -15.38 -2.42
CA VAL A 18 -23.31 -14.20 -2.63
C VAL A 18 -22.76 -13.70 -1.30
N ASN A 19 -21.46 -13.62 -1.18
CA ASN A 19 -20.81 -13.25 0.07
C ASN A 19 -20.27 -11.81 0.01
N GLU A 20 -20.39 -11.06 1.12
CA GLU A 20 -19.96 -9.66 1.21
C GLU A 20 -18.44 -9.49 1.41
N GLY A 21 -17.67 -10.58 1.40
CA GLY A 21 -16.24 -10.57 1.71
C GLY A 21 -15.37 -9.70 0.81
N TYR A 22 -15.84 -9.38 -0.41
CA TYR A 22 -15.13 -8.47 -1.31
C TYR A 22 -15.18 -7.00 -0.85
N LEU A 23 -16.17 -6.60 -0.07
CA LEU A 23 -16.28 -5.20 0.37
C LEU A 23 -15.01 -4.72 1.09
N VAL A 24 -14.42 -5.57 1.92
CA VAL A 24 -13.15 -5.28 2.60
C VAL A 24 -12.02 -5.08 1.59
N SER A 25 -11.86 -5.99 0.64
CA SER A 25 -10.84 -5.87 -0.43
C SER A 25 -11.09 -4.64 -1.29
N GLY A 26 -12.35 -4.35 -1.61
CA GLY A 26 -12.76 -3.19 -2.37
C GLY A 26 -12.48 -1.84 -1.69
N MET A 27 -12.46 -1.80 -0.37
CA MET A 27 -12.02 -0.64 0.41
C MET A 27 -10.50 -0.53 0.53
N LEU A 28 -9.80 -1.67 0.61
CA LEU A 28 -8.34 -1.68 0.74
C LEU A 28 -7.63 -1.28 -0.55
N ILE A 29 -8.13 -1.71 -1.71
CA ILE A 29 -7.49 -1.46 -3.01
C ILE A 29 -7.21 0.04 -3.26
N PRO A 30 -8.17 0.97 -3.13
CA PRO A 30 -7.89 2.38 -3.35
C PRO A 30 -6.95 3.01 -2.31
N LEU A 31 -6.76 2.38 -1.14
CA LEU A 31 -5.83 2.86 -0.12
C LEU A 31 -4.37 2.48 -0.40
N ILE A 32 -4.14 1.42 -1.19
CA ILE A 32 -2.81 0.87 -1.46
C ILE A 32 -2.33 1.07 -2.90
N VAL A 33 -3.18 1.59 -3.78
CA VAL A 33 -2.87 1.85 -5.20
C VAL A 33 -2.71 3.35 -5.41
N PRO A 34 -1.74 3.80 -6.23
CA PRO A 34 -1.61 5.20 -6.61
C PRO A 34 -2.86 5.74 -7.29
N VAL A 35 -3.19 7.01 -7.05
CA VAL A 35 -4.41 7.65 -7.57
C VAL A 35 -4.43 7.82 -9.09
N ASP A 36 -3.25 7.91 -9.71
CA ASP A 36 -3.10 8.16 -11.15
C ASP A 36 -3.28 6.90 -12.01
N VAL A 37 -3.48 5.73 -11.40
CA VAL A 37 -3.69 4.50 -12.14
C VAL A 37 -5.02 4.56 -12.89
N PRO A 38 -5.02 4.41 -14.24
CA PRO A 38 -6.25 4.43 -15.04
C PRO A 38 -7.23 3.35 -14.59
N LEU A 39 -8.52 3.71 -14.52
CA LEU A 39 -9.57 2.80 -14.02
C LEU A 39 -9.67 1.49 -14.79
N TRP A 40 -9.36 1.47 -16.07
CA TRP A 40 -9.38 0.24 -16.86
C TRP A 40 -8.26 -0.73 -16.49
N MET A 41 -7.05 -0.22 -16.16
CA MET A 41 -5.96 -1.05 -15.65
C MET A 41 -6.31 -1.63 -14.29
N LEU A 42 -6.88 -0.79 -13.41
CA LEU A 42 -7.36 -1.22 -12.12
C LEU A 42 -8.46 -2.27 -12.24
N ALA A 43 -9.38 -2.12 -13.20
CA ALA A 43 -10.44 -3.09 -13.45
C ALA A 43 -9.89 -4.47 -13.86
N ILE A 44 -8.89 -4.51 -14.75
CA ILE A 44 -8.23 -5.75 -15.17
C ILE A 44 -7.48 -6.38 -13.98
N ALA A 45 -6.75 -5.59 -13.21
CA ALA A 45 -6.01 -6.08 -12.04
C ALA A 45 -6.94 -6.67 -10.98
N VAL A 46 -8.05 -5.98 -10.69
CA VAL A 46 -9.09 -6.47 -9.77
C VAL A 46 -9.74 -7.75 -10.29
N ALA A 47 -10.07 -7.80 -11.59
CA ALA A 47 -10.64 -9.00 -12.19
C ALA A 47 -9.70 -10.19 -12.07
N PHE A 48 -8.42 -10.01 -12.40
CA PHE A 48 -7.38 -11.03 -12.23
C PHE A 48 -7.29 -11.49 -10.77
N ALA A 49 -7.20 -10.55 -9.84
CA ALA A 49 -7.01 -10.85 -8.42
C ALA A 49 -8.21 -11.58 -7.81
N VAL A 50 -9.43 -11.21 -8.18
CA VAL A 50 -10.63 -11.87 -7.68
C VAL A 50 -10.78 -13.26 -8.28
N ILE A 51 -10.63 -13.42 -9.59
CA ILE A 51 -10.79 -14.71 -10.26
C ILE A 51 -9.70 -15.67 -9.79
N ILE A 52 -8.42 -15.30 -9.97
CA ILE A 52 -7.28 -16.20 -9.71
C ILE A 52 -6.97 -16.32 -8.21
N GLY A 53 -7.12 -15.23 -7.45
CA GLY A 53 -6.76 -15.23 -6.03
C GLY A 53 -7.83 -15.79 -5.10
N LYS A 54 -9.09 -15.83 -5.55
CA LYS A 54 -10.23 -16.15 -4.71
C LYS A 54 -11.19 -17.16 -5.34
N GLU A 55 -11.81 -16.84 -6.48
CA GLU A 55 -12.94 -17.63 -7.02
C GLU A 55 -12.52 -19.02 -7.51
N VAL A 56 -11.34 -19.15 -8.11
CA VAL A 56 -10.79 -20.44 -8.56
C VAL A 56 -10.61 -21.44 -7.40
N PHE A 57 -10.40 -20.95 -6.18
CA PHE A 57 -10.18 -21.77 -5.00
C PHE A 57 -11.44 -22.03 -4.16
N GLY A 58 -12.60 -21.53 -4.59
CA GLY A 58 -13.88 -21.77 -3.92
C GLY A 58 -14.51 -20.54 -3.26
N GLY A 59 -14.01 -19.34 -3.54
CA GLY A 59 -14.62 -18.08 -3.11
C GLY A 59 -14.21 -17.62 -1.71
N THR A 60 -15.09 -16.93 -1.02
CA THR A 60 -14.82 -16.28 0.26
C THR A 60 -14.49 -17.29 1.34
N GLY A 61 -13.33 -17.10 1.99
CA GLY A 61 -12.80 -17.99 3.04
C GLY A 61 -11.83 -19.05 2.53
N MET A 62 -11.79 -19.34 1.23
CA MET A 62 -10.88 -20.29 0.59
C MET A 62 -9.78 -19.62 -0.23
N ASN A 63 -9.68 -18.32 -0.17
CA ASN A 63 -8.68 -17.57 -0.91
C ASN A 63 -7.27 -17.84 -0.38
N ILE A 64 -6.35 -18.18 -1.30
CA ILE A 64 -4.93 -18.42 -0.99
C ILE A 64 -4.20 -17.09 -0.82
N TRP A 65 -4.55 -16.09 -1.62
CA TRP A 65 -3.96 -14.75 -1.57
C TRP A 65 -5.01 -13.70 -1.24
N ASN A 66 -4.57 -12.64 -0.56
CA ASN A 66 -5.42 -11.48 -0.35
C ASN A 66 -5.66 -10.78 -1.70
N PRO A 67 -6.92 -10.62 -2.16
CA PRO A 67 -7.21 -10.02 -3.47
C PRO A 67 -6.70 -8.58 -3.63
N ALA A 68 -6.66 -7.79 -2.55
CA ALA A 68 -6.13 -6.43 -2.61
C ALA A 68 -4.61 -6.42 -2.86
N LEU A 69 -3.86 -7.26 -2.15
CA LEU A 69 -2.42 -7.39 -2.35
C LEU A 69 -2.08 -7.99 -3.71
N LEU A 70 -2.87 -8.96 -4.18
CA LEU A 70 -2.69 -9.54 -5.50
C LEU A 70 -2.98 -8.54 -6.62
N THR A 71 -3.99 -7.66 -6.44
CA THR A 71 -4.25 -6.53 -7.35
C THR A 71 -3.03 -5.62 -7.45
N ARG A 72 -2.45 -5.23 -6.32
CA ARG A 72 -1.24 -4.39 -6.28
C ARG A 72 -0.06 -5.09 -6.93
N ALA A 73 0.16 -6.37 -6.63
CA ALA A 73 1.24 -7.14 -7.24
C ALA A 73 1.09 -7.24 -8.76
N PHE A 74 -0.13 -7.52 -9.25
CA PHE A 74 -0.40 -7.54 -10.68
C PHE A 74 -0.08 -6.21 -11.37
N LEU A 75 -0.53 -5.09 -10.77
CA LEU A 75 -0.22 -3.75 -11.29
C LEU A 75 1.28 -3.48 -11.30
N PHE A 76 1.98 -3.84 -10.25
CA PHE A 76 3.43 -3.63 -10.12
C PHE A 76 4.22 -4.39 -11.19
N PHE A 77 3.86 -5.63 -11.48
CA PHE A 77 4.56 -6.43 -12.49
C PHE A 77 4.12 -6.12 -13.92
N SER A 78 2.84 -5.82 -14.14
CA SER A 78 2.30 -5.58 -15.50
C SER A 78 2.46 -4.13 -15.96
N TYR A 79 2.41 -3.18 -15.02
CA TYR A 79 2.46 -1.73 -15.30
C TYR A 79 3.43 -1.01 -14.36
N PRO A 80 4.73 -1.36 -14.38
CA PRO A 80 5.70 -0.83 -13.43
C PRO A 80 5.84 0.70 -13.49
N SER A 81 5.66 1.31 -14.66
CA SER A 81 5.73 2.76 -14.83
C SER A 81 4.62 3.52 -14.08
N MET A 82 3.46 2.90 -13.89
CA MET A 82 2.34 3.51 -13.14
C MET A 82 2.42 3.24 -11.64
N MET A 83 3.25 2.26 -11.24
CA MET A 83 3.45 1.89 -9.83
C MET A 83 4.80 2.37 -9.31
N SER A 84 5.58 3.09 -10.12
CA SER A 84 6.86 3.64 -9.69
C SER A 84 6.68 4.78 -8.69
N GLY A 85 7.69 4.98 -7.83
CA GLY A 85 7.66 5.96 -6.75
C GLY A 85 7.53 7.41 -7.19
N ASP A 86 7.69 7.72 -8.49
CA ASP A 86 7.60 9.08 -9.02
C ASP A 86 6.17 9.55 -9.28
N THR A 87 5.20 8.64 -9.25
CA THR A 87 3.77 8.92 -9.54
C THR A 87 2.89 8.84 -8.28
N VAL A 88 3.46 9.04 -7.11
CA VAL A 88 2.73 8.87 -5.84
C VAL A 88 2.12 10.17 -5.38
N TRP A 89 0.90 10.11 -4.91
CA TRP A 89 0.17 11.26 -4.43
C TRP A 89 0.79 11.84 -3.15
N THR A 90 0.90 13.19 -3.11
CA THR A 90 1.30 13.93 -1.91
C THR A 90 0.10 14.71 -1.39
N GLY A 91 -0.27 14.50 -0.15
CA GLY A 91 -1.45 15.11 0.49
C GLY A 91 -1.38 16.61 0.74
N GLY A 92 -0.91 17.41 -0.21
CA GLY A 92 -0.92 18.88 -0.15
C GLY A 92 -0.07 19.52 0.95
N VAL A 93 0.74 18.75 1.67
CA VAL A 93 1.61 19.25 2.74
C VAL A 93 3.05 19.35 2.25
N THR A 94 3.37 20.47 1.64
CA THR A 94 4.70 20.80 1.10
C THR A 94 5.71 21.24 2.16
N ARG A 95 5.46 20.98 3.40
CA ARG A 95 6.16 21.64 4.51
C ARG A 95 7.55 21.09 4.82
N PHE A 96 7.94 19.94 4.28
CA PHE A 96 9.02 19.18 4.92
C PHE A 96 10.06 18.59 3.97
N MET A 97 10.12 19.03 2.74
CA MET A 97 11.26 18.68 1.91
C MET A 97 12.39 19.69 2.14
N ASN A 98 13.54 19.15 2.49
CA ASN A 98 14.76 19.90 2.75
C ASN A 98 15.05 20.93 1.67
N GLU A 99 15.60 22.04 2.11
CA GLU A 99 16.16 23.14 1.35
C GLU A 99 16.91 22.66 0.09
N GLY A 100 16.24 22.72 -1.04
CA GLY A 100 16.84 22.36 -2.34
C GLY A 100 15.87 21.80 -3.36
N VAL A 101 14.79 21.15 -2.95
CA VAL A 101 13.72 20.75 -3.85
C VAL A 101 12.48 21.56 -3.48
N ALA A 102 12.32 22.69 -4.17
CA ALA A 102 11.12 23.51 -4.05
C ALA A 102 9.93 22.76 -4.64
N PHE A 103 9.31 21.93 -3.83
CA PHE A 103 7.94 21.54 -4.10
C PHE A 103 7.06 22.75 -3.88
N GLN A 104 6.77 23.48 -4.92
CA GLN A 104 5.74 24.49 -4.86
C GLN A 104 4.41 23.78 -4.68
N ALA A 105 3.79 23.99 -3.52
CA ALA A 105 2.39 23.69 -3.33
C ALA A 105 1.60 24.44 -4.40
N GLY A 106 1.17 23.74 -5.40
CA GLY A 106 0.11 24.24 -6.27
C GLY A 106 -1.11 24.54 -5.42
N ASN A 107 -1.76 25.64 -5.66
CA ASN A 107 -2.98 26.05 -4.99
C ASN A 107 -4.02 24.92 -5.05
N GLY A 108 -4.21 24.22 -3.98
CA GLY A 108 -5.29 23.27 -3.75
C GLY A 108 -5.35 22.14 -4.77
N LEU A 109 -5.71 20.98 -4.32
CA LEU A 109 -6.14 19.89 -5.19
C LEU A 109 -5.43 19.77 -6.55
N VAL A 110 -4.17 19.31 -6.55
CA VAL A 110 -3.84 18.10 -7.20
C VAL A 110 -3.86 18.01 -8.72
N ASP A 111 -3.65 19.03 -9.45
CA ASP A 111 -3.26 18.78 -10.85
C ASP A 111 -1.74 18.89 -10.97
N GLY A 112 -1.06 17.73 -10.90
CA GLY A 112 0.30 17.62 -11.36
C GLY A 112 1.41 17.60 -10.30
N PHE A 113 1.15 17.12 -9.10
CA PHE A 113 2.21 16.93 -8.13
C PHE A 113 2.42 15.44 -7.83
N SER A 114 3.39 14.86 -8.49
CA SER A 114 3.96 13.57 -8.14
C SER A 114 5.35 13.78 -7.57
N GLY A 115 5.70 13.04 -6.53
CA GLY A 115 7.02 13.04 -5.92
C GLY A 115 7.48 11.65 -5.61
N ALA A 116 8.79 11.43 -5.69
CA ALA A 116 9.37 10.13 -5.35
C ALA A 116 9.07 9.77 -3.90
N THR A 117 8.81 8.48 -3.64
CA THR A 117 8.63 7.99 -2.27
C THR A 117 9.91 8.18 -1.47
N PRO A 118 9.83 8.28 -0.12
CA PRO A 118 11.01 8.37 0.73
C PRO A 118 12.05 7.29 0.45
N LEU A 119 11.60 6.08 0.17
CA LEU A 119 12.47 4.95 -0.17
C LEU A 119 13.17 5.15 -1.52
N ALA A 120 12.49 5.65 -2.53
CA ALA A 120 13.08 5.96 -3.83
C ALA A 120 14.11 7.10 -3.71
N ASN A 121 13.81 8.17 -2.98
CA ASN A 121 14.73 9.27 -2.72
C ASN A 121 15.98 8.82 -1.94
N ALA A 122 15.81 7.94 -0.95
CA ALA A 122 16.90 7.42 -0.17
C ALA A 122 17.86 6.55 -1.00
N THR A 123 17.34 5.83 -2.00
CA THR A 123 18.15 4.96 -2.87
C THR A 123 18.79 5.72 -4.03
N LEU A 124 18.15 6.74 -4.58
CA LEU A 124 18.60 7.46 -5.76
C LEU A 124 19.42 8.70 -5.43
N GLU A 125 19.08 9.42 -4.37
CA GLU A 125 19.64 10.75 -4.08
C GLU A 125 20.28 10.86 -2.69
N ASN A 126 20.33 9.78 -1.89
CA ASN A 126 20.75 9.80 -0.47
C ASN A 126 20.02 10.84 0.39
N LEU A 127 18.83 11.26 -0.04
CA LEU A 127 17.99 12.22 0.66
C LEU A 127 16.99 11.46 1.52
N SER A 128 17.23 11.39 2.81
CA SER A 128 16.26 10.81 3.75
C SER A 128 15.37 11.92 4.32
N PRO A 129 14.03 11.76 4.27
CA PRO A 129 13.12 12.69 4.93
C PRO A 129 13.34 12.67 6.45
N LYS A 130 12.94 13.74 7.15
CA LYS A 130 13.01 13.77 8.61
C LYS A 130 12.15 12.67 9.20
N PHE A 131 12.68 11.97 10.19
CA PHE A 131 11.98 10.86 10.84
C PHE A 131 10.57 11.25 11.35
N MET A 132 10.43 12.47 11.87
CA MET A 132 9.13 12.98 12.36
C MET A 132 8.08 13.10 11.26
N ASP A 133 8.49 13.48 10.05
CA ASP A 133 7.58 13.64 8.92
C ASP A 133 7.06 12.29 8.44
N MET A 134 7.88 11.24 8.51
CA MET A 134 7.48 9.86 8.25
C MET A 134 6.50 9.34 9.29
N VAL A 135 6.73 9.63 10.57
CA VAL A 135 5.85 9.20 11.66
C VAL A 135 4.47 9.87 11.57
N ILE A 136 4.43 11.16 11.25
CA ILE A 136 3.17 11.92 11.09
C ILE A 136 2.46 11.53 9.80
N GLY A 137 3.22 11.22 8.73
CA GLY A 137 2.68 10.85 7.43
C GLY A 137 2.58 12.00 6.43
N THR A 138 3.42 13.04 6.60
CA THR A 138 3.54 14.16 5.66
C THR A 138 4.55 13.86 4.55
N ILE A 139 4.51 12.63 4.05
CA ILE A 139 5.40 12.08 3.02
C ILE A 139 4.60 11.63 1.80
N PRO A 140 5.22 11.61 0.60
CA PRO A 140 4.61 11.02 -0.59
C PRO A 140 4.36 9.52 -0.39
N GLY A 141 3.15 9.08 -0.66
CA GLY A 141 2.79 7.66 -0.51
C GLY A 141 1.34 7.37 -0.88
N SER A 142 0.96 6.12 -0.82
CA SER A 142 -0.44 5.71 -1.01
C SER A 142 -1.31 6.22 0.16
N VAL A 143 -2.57 6.51 -0.11
CA VAL A 143 -3.48 7.17 0.85
C VAL A 143 -3.55 6.46 2.21
N GLY A 144 -3.47 5.14 2.24
CA GLY A 144 -3.58 4.33 3.46
C GLY A 144 -2.25 3.97 4.13
N GLU A 145 -1.10 4.38 3.57
CA GLU A 145 0.21 3.87 4.00
C GLU A 145 1.15 4.94 4.57
N THR A 146 0.74 6.21 4.64
CA THR A 146 1.65 7.30 4.96
C THR A 146 1.84 7.56 6.45
N SER A 147 0.81 7.46 7.29
CA SER A 147 0.88 7.82 8.69
C SER A 147 1.08 6.61 9.62
N VAL A 148 2.26 6.51 10.22
CA VAL A 148 2.57 5.46 11.21
C VAL A 148 1.63 5.55 12.43
N ILE A 149 1.29 6.78 12.87
CA ILE A 149 0.38 6.98 14.01
C ILE A 149 -1.01 6.41 13.69
N ALA A 150 -1.55 6.70 12.51
CA ALA A 150 -2.87 6.20 12.11
C ALA A 150 -2.86 4.66 11.96
N ILE A 151 -1.79 4.10 11.40
CA ILE A 151 -1.60 2.65 11.28
C ILE A 151 -1.55 1.99 12.65
N LEU A 152 -0.81 2.55 13.61
CA LEU A 152 -0.71 2.02 14.98
C LEU A 152 -2.05 2.10 15.72
N LEU A 153 -2.80 3.18 15.57
CA LEU A 153 -4.15 3.29 16.14
C LEU A 153 -5.09 2.22 15.57
N GLY A 154 -5.05 2.02 14.26
CA GLY A 154 -5.79 0.94 13.60
C GLY A 154 -5.37 -0.45 14.08
N ALA A 155 -4.06 -0.69 14.23
CA ALA A 155 -3.52 -1.94 14.74
C ALA A 155 -3.98 -2.23 16.19
N ILE A 156 -3.96 -1.24 17.07
CA ILE A 156 -4.44 -1.37 18.45
C ILE A 156 -5.93 -1.71 18.46
N LEU A 157 -6.72 -1.04 17.65
CA LEU A 157 -8.15 -1.31 17.54
C LEU A 157 -8.43 -2.73 17.06
N LEU A 158 -7.71 -3.19 16.03
CA LEU A 158 -7.85 -4.55 15.50
C LEU A 158 -7.42 -5.64 16.51
N ILE A 159 -6.40 -5.38 17.32
CA ILE A 159 -5.98 -6.29 18.39
C ILE A 159 -7.03 -6.29 19.51
N TRP A 160 -7.53 -5.11 19.89
CA TRP A 160 -8.53 -4.99 20.95
C TRP A 160 -9.85 -5.68 20.60
N THR A 161 -10.27 -5.55 19.34
CA THR A 161 -11.47 -6.25 18.84
C THR A 161 -11.27 -7.75 18.61
N GLY A 162 -10.03 -8.24 18.72
CA GLY A 162 -9.70 -9.66 18.52
C GLY A 162 -9.72 -10.12 17.04
N VAL A 163 -9.90 -9.21 16.10
CA VAL A 163 -9.90 -9.51 14.67
C VAL A 163 -8.50 -9.85 14.17
N ALA A 164 -7.48 -9.15 14.68
CA ALA A 164 -6.09 -9.35 14.28
C ALA A 164 -5.29 -10.10 15.35
N SER A 165 -4.39 -10.99 14.88
CA SER A 165 -3.46 -11.70 15.76
C SER A 165 -2.26 -10.82 16.10
N TRP A 166 -2.09 -10.46 17.37
CA TRP A 166 -0.94 -9.70 17.85
C TRP A 166 0.40 -10.40 17.56
N LYS A 167 0.40 -11.76 17.56
CA LYS A 167 1.61 -12.55 17.27
C LYS A 167 2.11 -12.32 15.86
N ILE A 168 1.21 -12.25 14.87
CA ILE A 168 1.57 -11.99 13.47
C ILE A 168 2.08 -10.57 13.33
N MET A 169 1.42 -9.59 13.94
CA MET A 169 1.85 -8.20 13.87
C MET A 169 3.26 -8.00 14.48
N VAL A 170 3.48 -8.53 15.66
CA VAL A 170 4.80 -8.43 16.33
C VAL A 170 5.88 -9.16 15.52
N SER A 171 5.60 -10.36 15.00
CA SER A 171 6.59 -11.10 14.21
C SER A 171 6.95 -10.37 12.91
N SER A 172 5.99 -9.69 12.27
CA SER A 172 6.25 -8.89 11.08
C SER A 172 7.15 -7.68 11.38
N ILE A 173 6.89 -6.97 12.48
CA ILE A 173 7.71 -5.84 12.92
C ILE A 173 9.13 -6.30 13.27
N VAL A 174 9.25 -7.38 14.04
CA VAL A 174 10.57 -7.93 14.43
C VAL A 174 11.32 -8.43 13.20
N GLY A 175 10.64 -9.10 12.27
CA GLY A 175 11.25 -9.56 11.01
C GLY A 175 11.72 -8.39 10.15
N GLY A 176 10.92 -7.35 10.00
CA GLY A 176 11.28 -6.13 9.26
C GLY A 176 12.51 -5.43 9.88
N LEU A 177 12.52 -5.27 11.20
CA LEU A 177 13.67 -4.70 11.90
C LEU A 177 14.93 -5.55 11.73
N ALA A 178 14.81 -6.87 11.89
CA ALA A 178 15.96 -7.78 11.76
C ALA A 178 16.58 -7.71 10.36
N ILE A 179 15.76 -7.73 9.31
CA ILE A 179 16.23 -7.62 7.92
C ILE A 179 16.80 -6.24 7.66
N GLY A 180 16.15 -5.17 8.14
CA GLY A 180 16.66 -3.80 8.00
C GLY A 180 18.02 -3.59 8.67
N TYR A 181 18.22 -4.12 9.87
CA TYR A 181 19.52 -4.06 10.55
C TYR A 181 20.58 -4.95 9.89
N LEU A 182 20.20 -6.10 9.37
CA LEU A 182 21.11 -6.95 8.58
C LEU A 182 21.56 -6.23 7.30
N GLY A 183 20.64 -5.59 6.57
CA GLY A 183 20.97 -4.80 5.39
C GLY A 183 21.94 -3.66 5.70
N PHE A 184 21.73 -2.95 6.81
CA PHE A 184 22.63 -1.90 7.31
C PHE A 184 24.01 -2.47 7.69
N ALA A 185 24.06 -3.60 8.40
CA ALA A 185 25.32 -4.22 8.83
C ALA A 185 26.15 -4.76 7.67
N VAL A 186 25.51 -5.23 6.60
CA VAL A 186 26.19 -5.74 5.37
C VAL A 186 26.58 -4.59 4.43
N GLY A 187 26.15 -3.34 4.73
CA GLY A 187 26.43 -2.18 3.88
C GLY A 187 25.56 -2.14 2.61
N ALA A 188 24.44 -2.87 2.59
CA ALA A 188 23.48 -2.83 1.48
C ALA A 188 22.63 -1.55 1.50
N THR A 189 22.55 -0.88 2.64
CA THR A 189 21.81 0.37 2.82
C THR A 189 22.51 1.26 3.85
N ASP A 190 22.51 2.56 3.63
CA ASP A 190 23.09 3.55 4.55
C ASP A 190 22.12 3.94 5.68
N LEU A 191 20.88 3.45 5.65
CA LEU A 191 19.85 3.80 6.60
C LEU A 191 19.69 2.73 7.68
N PRO A 192 19.58 3.13 8.96
CA PRO A 192 19.31 2.21 10.07
C PRO A 192 17.99 1.46 9.88
N GLY A 193 17.91 0.22 10.40
CA GLY A 193 16.75 -0.65 10.21
C GLY A 193 15.41 -0.07 10.68
N TYR A 194 15.39 0.78 11.71
CA TYR A 194 14.16 1.46 12.16
C TYR A 194 13.66 2.53 11.16
N TYR A 195 14.55 3.14 10.39
CA TYR A 195 14.19 4.05 9.31
C TYR A 195 13.48 3.30 8.19
N GLN A 196 14.03 2.15 7.80
CA GLN A 196 13.46 1.30 6.75
C GLN A 196 12.09 0.72 7.11
N LEU A 197 11.82 0.53 8.40
CA LEU A 197 10.51 0.06 8.86
C LEU A 197 9.43 1.14 8.75
N VAL A 198 9.80 2.41 8.84
CA VAL A 198 8.87 3.56 8.86
C VAL A 198 8.69 4.17 7.47
N MET A 199 9.62 3.92 6.54
CA MET A 199 9.51 4.26 5.12
C MET A 199 8.49 3.40 4.39
#